data_9f48dd103748282d67bf58f987db11d8
#
_entry.id   9f48dd103748282d67bf58f987db11d8
#
_cell.length_a   1.000
_cell.length_b   1.000
_cell.length_c   1.000
_cell.angle_alpha   90.00
_cell.angle_beta   90.00
_cell.angle_gamma   90.00
#
_symmetry.space_group_name_H-M   'P 1'
#
loop_
_entity.id
_entity.type
_entity.pdbx_description
1 polymer ?
#
loop_
_entity_poly.entity_id
_entity_poly.type
_entity_poly.pdbx_seq_one_letter_code
_entity_poly.pdbx_strand_id
1 'polypeptide(L)'
;MRIETFTCCHCGQSHLLSERVQVDEDALCESCANEETVICSHCGERIYRDDNAGDENTPLCQPCYDRHYTSCEHCGRIIHLDDAYYEDDDEVDPLCYDCHTHARRYKAIEDYYYKPEPLFRGDGSRYFGVELEIDFGGEDDDRAQQILEAANGNGLENLYCKHDGSVKIKPVSL
;
A
#
# COMPACT_ATOMS: atom_id res chain seq x y z
N MET A 1 17.46 53.17 10.26
CA MET A 1 16.96 51.95 9.56
C MET A 1 15.55 51.70 10.00
N ARG A 2 14.56 51.64 9.10
CA ARG A 2 13.22 51.20 9.47
C ARG A 2 13.24 49.65 9.51
N ILE A 3 12.87 49.10 10.64
CA ILE A 3 12.67 47.66 10.76
C ILE A 3 11.27 47.41 10.18
N GLU A 4 11.23 46.68 9.05
CA GLU A 4 9.97 46.28 8.44
C GLU A 4 9.46 45.00 9.11
N THR A 5 8.18 45.00 9.49
CA THR A 5 7.52 43.88 10.14
C THR A 5 6.26 43.48 9.40
N PHE A 6 5.82 42.27 9.59
CA PHE A 6 4.52 41.78 9.15
C PHE A 6 3.77 41.10 10.33
N THR A 7 2.49 40.90 10.18
CA THR A 7 1.67 40.17 11.17
C THR A 7 1.42 38.75 10.62
N CYS A 8 1.81 37.73 11.39
CA CYS A 8 1.52 36.34 11.04
C CYS A 8 0.02 36.08 11.10
N CYS A 9 -0.54 35.54 10.02
CA CYS A 9 -1.99 35.28 9.94
C CYS A 9 -2.47 34.20 10.91
N HIS A 10 -1.58 33.25 11.31
CA HIS A 10 -1.92 32.16 12.23
C HIS A 10 -1.84 32.59 13.70
N CYS A 11 -0.68 33.05 14.19
CA CYS A 11 -0.51 33.40 15.59
C CYS A 11 -0.88 34.87 15.93
N GLY A 12 -1.09 35.73 14.94
CA GLY A 12 -1.41 37.15 15.10
C GLY A 12 -0.27 38.02 15.63
N GLN A 13 0.93 37.49 15.77
CA GLN A 13 2.12 38.21 16.28
C GLN A 13 2.85 38.95 15.17
N SER A 14 3.53 40.07 15.53
CA SER A 14 4.41 40.81 14.62
C SER A 14 5.80 40.18 14.61
N HIS A 15 6.29 39.89 13.39
CA HIS A 15 7.61 39.33 13.11
C HIS A 15 8.38 40.21 12.11
N LEU A 16 9.69 39.99 12.01
CA LEU A 16 10.48 40.69 11.00
C LEU A 16 10.07 40.25 9.59
N LEU A 17 10.04 41.16 8.65
CA LEU A 17 9.68 40.85 7.26
C LEU A 17 10.60 39.78 6.64
N SER A 18 11.87 39.70 7.10
CA SER A 18 12.82 38.68 6.69
C SER A 18 12.50 37.25 7.16
N GLU A 19 11.60 37.09 8.13
CA GLU A 19 11.13 35.79 8.68
C GLU A 19 9.79 35.37 8.08
N ARG A 20 9.31 36.11 7.09
CA ARG A 20 8.04 35.83 6.43
C ARG A 20 8.14 34.62 5.53
N VAL A 21 7.30 33.66 5.77
CA VAL A 21 7.05 32.52 4.88
C VAL A 21 5.71 32.74 4.19
N GLN A 22 5.72 32.74 2.86
CA GLN A 22 4.50 32.87 2.06
C GLN A 22 3.97 31.47 1.75
N VAL A 23 2.68 31.23 2.04
CA VAL A 23 1.94 30.02 1.68
C VAL A 23 0.64 30.48 1.06
N ASP A 24 0.45 30.25 -0.21
CA ASP A 24 -0.61 30.82 -1.00
C ASP A 24 -0.70 32.37 -0.82
N GLU A 25 -1.83 32.87 -0.34
CA GLU A 25 -2.03 34.30 -0.07
C GLU A 25 -1.64 34.68 1.38
N ASP A 26 -1.28 33.71 2.23
CA ASP A 26 -1.04 33.89 3.65
C ASP A 26 0.43 34.17 3.98
N ALA A 27 0.64 35.07 4.95
CA ALA A 27 1.93 35.39 5.52
C ALA A 27 2.10 34.75 6.90
N LEU A 28 2.93 33.73 7.00
CA LEU A 28 3.22 32.99 8.23
C LEU A 28 4.60 33.37 8.78
N CYS A 29 4.78 33.32 10.10
CA CYS A 29 6.10 33.26 10.70
C CYS A 29 6.68 31.84 10.53
N GLU A 30 8.00 31.71 10.64
CA GLU A 30 8.70 30.45 10.40
C GLU A 30 8.19 29.31 11.31
N SER A 31 7.89 29.62 12.60
CA SER A 31 7.35 28.62 13.54
C SER A 31 5.98 28.09 13.07
N CYS A 32 5.04 28.99 12.78
CA CYS A 32 3.72 28.60 12.31
C CYS A 32 3.77 27.89 10.96
N ALA A 33 4.64 28.33 10.05
CA ALA A 33 4.82 27.67 8.77
C ALA A 33 5.32 26.21 8.93
N ASN A 34 6.21 25.95 9.89
CA ASN A 34 6.71 24.59 10.14
C ASN A 34 5.67 23.70 10.83
N GLU A 35 4.79 24.28 11.65
CA GLU A 35 3.74 23.55 12.34
C GLU A 35 2.55 23.24 11.43
N GLU A 36 2.11 24.22 10.62
CA GLU A 36 0.86 24.16 9.86
C GLU A 36 1.04 23.65 8.43
N THR A 37 2.27 23.58 7.94
CA THR A 37 2.51 23.27 6.53
C THR A 37 3.49 22.11 6.32
N VAL A 38 3.48 21.56 5.12
CA VAL A 38 4.45 20.56 4.63
C VAL A 38 4.97 20.99 3.26
N ILE A 39 6.06 20.37 2.83
CA ILE A 39 6.64 20.60 1.50
C ILE A 39 6.19 19.46 0.57
N CYS A 40 5.60 19.80 -0.56
CA CYS A 40 5.28 18.84 -1.60
C CYS A 40 6.55 18.13 -2.08
N SER A 41 6.59 16.82 -1.96
CA SER A 41 7.75 15.98 -2.31
C SER A 41 8.07 16.00 -3.80
N HIS A 42 7.11 16.40 -4.65
CA HIS A 42 7.30 16.45 -6.10
C HIS A 42 7.79 17.81 -6.60
N CYS A 43 7.07 18.90 -6.29
CA CYS A 43 7.40 20.23 -6.83
C CYS A 43 8.15 21.13 -5.83
N GLY A 44 8.25 20.75 -4.56
CA GLY A 44 8.90 21.54 -3.53
C GLY A 44 8.05 22.71 -3.02
N GLU A 45 6.81 22.88 -3.46
CA GLU A 45 5.91 23.91 -3.01
C GLU A 45 5.44 23.64 -1.57
N ARG A 46 5.30 24.70 -0.79
CA ARG A 46 4.79 24.61 0.58
C ARG A 46 3.28 24.70 0.57
N ILE A 47 2.62 23.73 1.18
CA ILE A 47 1.17 23.60 1.27
C ILE A 47 0.72 23.45 2.72
N TYR A 48 -0.51 23.77 3.04
CA TYR A 48 -1.06 23.45 4.34
C TYR A 48 -1.17 21.92 4.54
N ARG A 49 -1.05 21.47 5.80
CA ARG A 49 -1.21 20.05 6.13
C ARG A 49 -2.56 19.48 5.76
N ASP A 50 -3.60 20.31 5.89
CA ASP A 50 -4.98 19.94 5.55
C ASP A 50 -5.18 19.81 4.03
N ASP A 51 -4.33 20.45 3.22
CA ASP A 51 -4.33 20.37 1.75
C ASP A 51 -3.39 19.28 1.22
N ASN A 52 -2.82 18.46 2.10
CA ASN A 52 -1.95 17.37 1.70
C ASN A 52 -2.75 16.24 1.05
N ALA A 53 -2.62 16.08 -0.25
CA ALA A 53 -3.22 15.01 -1.04
C ALA A 53 -2.45 13.68 -0.97
N GLY A 54 -1.23 13.71 -0.43
CA GLY A 54 -0.40 12.52 -0.21
C GLY A 54 -0.59 11.92 1.18
N ASP A 55 0.45 11.27 1.67
CA ASP A 55 0.51 10.74 3.04
C ASP A 55 1.61 11.43 3.87
N GLU A 56 1.85 10.96 5.10
CA GLU A 56 2.88 11.53 5.99
C GLU A 56 4.30 11.31 5.45
N ASN A 57 4.53 10.25 4.66
CA ASN A 57 5.84 9.91 4.09
C ASN A 57 6.07 10.59 2.74
N THR A 58 4.98 10.86 2.02
CA THR A 58 5.00 11.46 0.68
C THR A 58 3.97 12.59 0.61
N PRO A 59 4.22 13.74 1.26
CA PRO A 59 3.33 14.89 1.15
C PRO A 59 3.28 15.40 -0.29
N LEU A 60 2.08 15.68 -0.80
CA LEU A 60 1.87 16.11 -2.19
C LEU A 60 0.79 17.20 -2.25
N CYS A 61 1.02 18.22 -3.06
CA CYS A 61 -0.06 19.12 -3.43
C CYS A 61 -1.04 18.41 -4.39
N GLN A 62 -2.31 18.81 -4.37
CA GLN A 62 -3.35 18.20 -5.20
C GLN A 62 -2.97 18.13 -6.69
N PRO A 63 -2.42 19.21 -7.32
CA PRO A 63 -2.02 19.15 -8.73
C PRO A 63 -0.92 18.12 -9.03
N CYS A 64 0.02 17.90 -8.11
CA CYS A 64 1.05 16.89 -8.28
C CYS A 64 0.49 15.48 -8.08
N TYR A 65 -0.36 15.28 -7.08
CA TYR A 65 -1.04 14.02 -6.87
C TYR A 65 -1.84 13.60 -8.12
N ASP A 66 -2.75 14.44 -8.58
CA ASP A 66 -3.63 14.15 -9.72
C ASP A 66 -2.89 13.83 -11.02
N ARG A 67 -1.69 14.42 -11.18
CA ARG A 67 -0.93 14.29 -12.43
C ARG A 67 0.10 13.18 -12.42
N HIS A 68 0.66 12.86 -11.27
CA HIS A 68 1.86 12.00 -11.18
C HIS A 68 1.74 10.83 -10.21
N TYR A 69 0.72 10.81 -9.36
CA TYR A 69 0.63 9.82 -8.30
C TYR A 69 -0.74 9.15 -8.26
N THR A 70 -0.78 8.02 -7.59
CA THR A 70 -2.00 7.29 -7.26
C THR A 70 -1.79 6.55 -5.95
N SER A 71 -2.83 5.95 -5.40
CA SER A 71 -2.72 5.08 -4.23
C SER A 71 -2.79 3.61 -4.63
N CYS A 72 -1.98 2.78 -4.00
CA CYS A 72 -2.11 1.34 -4.14
C CYS A 72 -3.45 0.89 -3.58
N GLU A 73 -4.27 0.24 -4.39
CA GLU A 73 -5.61 -0.22 -4.00
C GLU A 73 -5.56 -1.22 -2.82
N HIS A 74 -4.51 -2.01 -2.75
CA HIS A 74 -4.40 -3.02 -1.71
C HIS A 74 -3.91 -2.50 -0.35
N CYS A 75 -2.90 -1.60 -0.32
CA CYS A 75 -2.29 -1.13 0.94
C CYS A 75 -2.40 0.37 1.18
N GLY A 76 -2.99 1.14 0.26
CA GLY A 76 -3.18 2.58 0.39
C GLY A 76 -1.90 3.43 0.23
N ARG A 77 -0.73 2.82 0.01
CA ARG A 77 0.53 3.55 -0.18
C ARG A 77 0.47 4.44 -1.40
N ILE A 78 0.94 5.67 -1.28
CA ILE A 78 1.11 6.57 -2.43
C ILE A 78 2.26 6.08 -3.31
N ILE A 79 2.00 5.97 -4.61
CA ILE A 79 2.95 5.50 -5.63
C ILE A 79 2.95 6.44 -6.81
N HIS A 80 4.12 6.63 -7.44
CA HIS A 80 4.20 7.35 -8.70
C HIS A 80 3.53 6.52 -9.81
N LEU A 81 2.86 7.17 -10.76
CA LEU A 81 2.16 6.47 -11.85
C LEU A 81 3.10 5.59 -12.68
N ASP A 82 4.37 6.00 -12.85
CA ASP A 82 5.37 5.21 -13.56
C ASP A 82 5.79 3.95 -12.81
N ASP A 83 5.58 3.90 -11.48
CA ASP A 83 5.88 2.76 -10.59
C ASP A 83 4.63 1.94 -10.25
N ALA A 84 3.49 2.29 -10.82
CA ALA A 84 2.25 1.58 -10.61
C ALA A 84 2.19 0.33 -11.49
N TYR A 85 1.82 -0.78 -10.89
CA TYR A 85 1.57 -2.05 -11.56
C TYR A 85 0.08 -2.24 -11.74
N TYR A 86 -0.27 -2.75 -12.90
CA TYR A 86 -1.65 -3.02 -13.29
C TYR A 86 -1.79 -4.50 -13.66
N GLU A 87 -2.87 -5.14 -13.30
CA GLU A 87 -3.19 -6.51 -13.75
C GLU A 87 -3.90 -6.46 -15.10
N ASP A 88 -3.69 -7.47 -15.96
CA ASP A 88 -4.00 -7.45 -17.42
C ASP A 88 -5.48 -7.37 -17.83
N ASP A 89 -6.43 -7.12 -16.95
CA ASP A 89 -7.86 -7.03 -17.27
C ASP A 89 -8.42 -5.62 -17.11
N ASP A 90 -9.37 -5.25 -17.97
CA ASP A 90 -9.89 -3.93 -18.33
C ASP A 90 -10.39 -2.97 -17.21
N GLU A 91 -10.33 -3.32 -15.96
CA GLU A 91 -10.63 -2.44 -14.81
C GLU A 91 -9.53 -2.60 -13.75
N VAL A 92 -8.52 -1.75 -13.83
CA VAL A 92 -7.25 -2.08 -13.20
C VAL A 92 -6.94 -1.13 -12.08
N ASP A 93 -7.03 -1.64 -10.88
CA ASP A 93 -6.64 -0.93 -9.68
C ASP A 93 -5.11 -0.91 -9.58
N PRO A 94 -4.50 0.27 -9.37
CA PRO A 94 -3.06 0.41 -9.29
C PRO A 94 -2.49 -0.29 -8.05
N LEU A 95 -1.45 -1.08 -8.23
CA LEU A 95 -0.73 -1.77 -7.16
C LEU A 95 0.71 -1.26 -7.04
N CYS A 96 1.21 -1.13 -5.81
CA CYS A 96 2.64 -0.95 -5.61
C CYS A 96 3.40 -2.25 -5.90
N TYR A 97 4.71 -2.16 -6.12
CA TYR A 97 5.56 -3.33 -6.40
C TYR A 97 5.38 -4.46 -5.37
N ASP A 98 5.36 -4.12 -4.09
CA ASP A 98 5.20 -5.11 -3.02
C ASP A 98 3.85 -5.82 -3.13
N CYS A 99 2.75 -5.07 -3.27
CA CYS A 99 1.42 -5.66 -3.39
C CYS A 99 1.24 -6.43 -4.69
N HIS A 100 1.76 -5.95 -5.82
CA HIS A 100 1.72 -6.65 -7.09
C HIS A 100 2.49 -7.98 -7.03
N THR A 101 3.69 -8.00 -6.46
CA THR A 101 4.47 -9.23 -6.31
C THR A 101 3.85 -10.17 -5.29
N HIS A 102 3.26 -9.62 -4.22
CA HIS A 102 2.52 -10.39 -3.24
C HIS A 102 1.17 -10.88 -3.79
N ALA A 103 0.42 -10.06 -4.51
CA ALA A 103 -0.84 -10.47 -5.14
C ALA A 103 -0.64 -11.65 -6.09
N ARG A 104 0.44 -11.64 -6.87
CA ARG A 104 0.82 -12.80 -7.69
C ARG A 104 1.17 -14.05 -6.88
N ARG A 105 1.68 -13.88 -5.65
CA ARG A 105 1.99 -15.01 -4.76
C ARG A 105 0.77 -15.55 -4.01
N TYR A 106 -0.27 -14.73 -3.78
CA TYR A 106 -1.28 -15.01 -2.78
C TYR A 106 -2.72 -15.06 -3.30
N LYS A 107 -2.97 -14.64 -4.57
CA LYS A 107 -4.32 -14.65 -5.13
C LYS A 107 -4.68 -15.89 -5.93
N ALA A 108 -3.73 -16.73 -6.26
CA ALA A 108 -4.01 -17.90 -7.07
C ALA A 108 -4.06 -19.15 -6.20
N ILE A 109 -5.20 -19.85 -6.21
CA ILE A 109 -5.21 -21.27 -5.95
C ILE A 109 -4.39 -21.90 -7.08
N GLU A 110 -3.27 -22.50 -6.74
CA GLU A 110 -2.31 -23.01 -7.71
C GLU A 110 -2.87 -24.18 -8.51
N ASP A 111 -2.39 -24.34 -9.73
CA ASP A 111 -2.81 -25.43 -10.61
C ASP A 111 -2.41 -26.81 -10.05
N TYR A 112 -3.09 -27.87 -10.48
CA TYR A 112 -2.88 -29.27 -10.11
C TYR A 112 -1.41 -29.72 -10.13
N TYR A 113 -0.60 -29.16 -11.01
CA TYR A 113 0.81 -29.52 -11.20
C TYR A 113 1.79 -28.63 -10.45
N TYR A 114 1.29 -27.64 -9.72
CA TYR A 114 2.16 -26.72 -8.98
C TYR A 114 2.99 -27.49 -7.93
N LYS A 115 4.30 -27.22 -7.96
CA LYS A 115 5.26 -27.70 -6.98
C LYS A 115 6.22 -26.55 -6.68
N PRO A 116 6.12 -25.92 -5.52
CA PRO A 116 7.06 -24.89 -5.13
C PRO A 116 8.47 -25.49 -4.96
N GLU A 117 9.48 -24.66 -5.16
CA GLU A 117 10.83 -25.03 -4.74
C GLU A 117 10.86 -25.21 -3.23
N PRO A 118 11.33 -26.36 -2.70
CA PRO A 118 11.33 -26.60 -1.27
C PRO A 118 12.30 -25.65 -0.55
N LEU A 119 11.79 -24.88 0.39
CA LEU A 119 12.57 -24.04 1.30
C LEU A 119 12.83 -24.83 2.59
N PHE A 120 14.03 -25.36 2.71
CA PHE A 120 14.45 -26.06 3.92
C PHE A 120 14.94 -25.05 4.96
N ARG A 121 14.34 -25.06 6.15
CA ARG A 121 14.73 -24.20 7.27
C ARG A 121 15.29 -25.03 8.42
N GLY A 122 16.40 -24.56 9.00
CA GLY A 122 17.11 -25.21 10.11
C GLY A 122 18.28 -26.09 9.68
N ASP A 123 19.09 -26.49 10.66
CA ASP A 123 20.36 -27.21 10.46
C ASP A 123 20.21 -28.74 10.60
N GLY A 124 18.97 -29.24 10.66
CA GLY A 124 18.68 -30.66 10.83
C GLY A 124 18.85 -31.47 9.55
N SER A 125 19.06 -32.78 9.69
CA SER A 125 19.11 -33.72 8.56
C SER A 125 17.74 -34.22 8.10
N ARG A 126 16.65 -33.77 8.73
CA ARG A 126 15.27 -34.19 8.44
C ARG A 126 14.38 -32.96 8.35
N TYR A 127 13.56 -32.90 7.30
CA TYR A 127 12.60 -31.84 7.05
C TYR A 127 11.21 -32.44 6.93
N PHE A 128 10.20 -31.72 7.39
CA PHE A 128 8.81 -32.16 7.34
C PHE A 128 8.02 -31.16 6.50
N GLY A 129 7.28 -31.66 5.52
CA GLY A 129 6.19 -30.95 4.86
C GLY A 129 4.87 -31.47 5.42
N VAL A 130 3.88 -30.61 5.55
CA VAL A 130 2.52 -30.99 5.94
C VAL A 130 1.62 -30.67 4.76
N GLU A 131 0.96 -31.67 4.22
CA GLU A 131 -0.17 -31.51 3.32
C GLU A 131 -1.45 -31.70 4.12
N LEU A 132 -2.37 -30.78 3.99
CA LEU A 132 -3.69 -30.85 4.57
C LEU A 132 -4.71 -30.96 3.44
N GLU A 133 -5.29 -32.13 3.28
CA GLU A 133 -6.45 -32.30 2.40
C GLU A 133 -7.71 -31.93 3.14
N ILE A 134 -8.44 -30.95 2.60
CA ILE A 134 -9.73 -30.53 3.14
C ILE A 134 -10.81 -31.10 2.21
N ASP A 135 -11.26 -32.32 2.52
CA ASP A 135 -12.35 -32.98 1.78
C ASP A 135 -13.64 -32.91 2.58
N PHE A 136 -14.49 -31.96 2.26
CA PHE A 136 -15.87 -31.91 2.72
C PHE A 136 -16.82 -31.67 1.55
N GLY A 137 -16.83 -32.60 0.59
CA GLY A 137 -17.77 -32.55 -0.53
C GLY A 137 -17.20 -32.06 -1.86
N GLY A 138 -15.88 -31.95 -1.97
CA GLY A 138 -15.16 -31.51 -3.16
C GLY A 138 -14.27 -30.29 -2.92
N GLU A 139 -13.65 -29.82 -3.99
CA GLU A 139 -12.87 -28.57 -3.95
C GLU A 139 -13.79 -27.39 -3.59
N ASP A 140 -13.30 -26.54 -2.69
CA ASP A 140 -13.99 -25.34 -2.22
C ASP A 140 -13.05 -24.14 -2.36
N ASP A 141 -13.14 -23.47 -3.50
CA ASP A 141 -12.30 -22.34 -3.86
C ASP A 141 -12.49 -21.15 -2.90
N ASP A 142 -13.71 -20.93 -2.43
CA ASP A 142 -14.01 -19.85 -1.48
C ASP A 142 -13.32 -20.09 -0.13
N ARG A 143 -13.25 -21.33 0.31
CA ARG A 143 -12.52 -21.69 1.53
C ARG A 143 -11.02 -21.63 1.35
N ALA A 144 -10.51 -22.08 0.23
CA ALA A 144 -9.09 -21.97 -0.11
C ALA A 144 -8.65 -20.51 -0.11
N GLN A 145 -9.45 -19.63 -0.70
CA GLN A 145 -9.22 -18.20 -0.71
C GLN A 145 -9.22 -17.61 0.72
N GLN A 146 -10.19 -17.96 1.56
CA GLN A 146 -10.23 -17.51 2.96
C GLN A 146 -9.00 -17.97 3.78
N ILE A 147 -8.50 -19.19 3.52
CA ILE A 147 -7.28 -19.70 4.16
C ILE A 147 -6.06 -18.90 3.72
N LEU A 148 -5.93 -18.61 2.42
CA LEU A 148 -4.84 -17.79 1.89
C LEU A 148 -4.89 -16.38 2.48
N GLU A 149 -6.04 -15.75 2.54
CA GLU A 149 -6.21 -14.42 3.15
C GLU A 149 -5.82 -14.41 4.63
N ALA A 150 -6.28 -15.42 5.39
CA ALA A 150 -5.92 -15.56 6.80
C ALA A 150 -4.41 -15.83 7.00
N ALA A 151 -3.80 -16.62 6.13
CA ALA A 151 -2.37 -16.90 6.15
C ALA A 151 -1.55 -15.63 5.89
N ASN A 152 -1.97 -14.83 4.92
CA ASN A 152 -1.35 -13.57 4.57
C ASN A 152 -1.45 -12.56 5.72
N GLY A 153 -2.63 -12.41 6.30
CA GLY A 153 -2.85 -11.55 7.46
C GLY A 153 -2.02 -11.93 8.69
N ASN A 154 -1.52 -13.16 8.75
CA ASN A 154 -0.65 -13.68 9.83
C ASN A 154 0.83 -13.85 9.41
N GLY A 155 1.23 -13.40 8.24
CA GLY A 155 2.61 -13.46 7.76
C GLY A 155 3.11 -14.89 7.45
N LEU A 156 2.22 -15.81 7.10
CA LEU A 156 2.56 -17.18 6.75
C LEU A 156 2.97 -17.29 5.27
N GLU A 157 4.18 -16.89 4.96
CA GLU A 157 4.71 -16.84 3.59
C GLU A 157 4.88 -18.20 2.88
N ASN A 158 4.78 -19.31 3.59
CA ASN A 158 5.07 -20.66 3.05
C ASN A 158 3.81 -21.54 2.94
N LEU A 159 2.63 -20.93 3.02
CA LEU A 159 1.37 -21.62 2.81
C LEU A 159 0.88 -21.31 1.39
N TYR A 160 0.50 -22.32 0.66
CA TYR A 160 -0.19 -22.21 -0.61
C TYR A 160 -1.38 -23.16 -0.66
N CYS A 161 -2.38 -22.85 -1.43
CA CYS A 161 -3.46 -23.75 -1.80
C CYS A 161 -3.30 -24.16 -3.26
N LYS A 162 -3.64 -25.38 -3.59
CA LYS A 162 -3.66 -25.83 -4.99
C LYS A 162 -4.85 -26.75 -5.21
N HIS A 163 -5.28 -26.84 -6.46
CA HIS A 163 -6.24 -27.82 -6.87
C HIS A 163 -5.68 -29.24 -6.72
N ASP A 164 -6.53 -30.18 -6.26
CA ASP A 164 -6.20 -31.60 -6.18
C ASP A 164 -7.29 -32.46 -6.82
N GLY A 165 -6.99 -33.04 -7.97
CA GLY A 165 -7.91 -33.93 -8.70
C GLY A 165 -8.20 -35.27 -7.99
N SER A 166 -7.55 -35.56 -6.85
CA SER A 166 -7.85 -36.73 -6.01
C SER A 166 -9.08 -36.50 -5.11
N VAL A 167 -9.43 -35.26 -4.86
CA VAL A 167 -10.61 -34.88 -4.07
C VAL A 167 -11.86 -35.14 -4.90
N LYS A 168 -12.53 -36.26 -4.65
CA LYS A 168 -13.70 -36.65 -5.41
C LYS A 168 -14.96 -35.99 -4.86
N ILE A 169 -15.70 -35.34 -5.75
CA ILE A 169 -17.09 -34.92 -5.49
C ILE A 169 -17.90 -36.20 -5.19
N LYS A 170 -18.32 -36.41 -3.95
CA LYS A 170 -19.31 -37.44 -3.66
C LYS A 170 -20.65 -36.96 -4.20
N PRO A 171 -21.31 -37.70 -5.11
CA PRO A 171 -22.64 -37.34 -5.52
C PRO A 171 -23.56 -37.34 -4.30
N VAL A 172 -24.21 -36.21 -4.05
CA VAL A 172 -25.28 -36.13 -3.06
C VAL A 172 -26.40 -37.02 -3.54
N SER A 173 -26.59 -38.18 -2.93
CA SER A 173 -27.78 -38.97 -3.14
C SER A 173 -28.95 -38.21 -2.51
N LEU A 174 -29.86 -37.74 -3.38
CA LEU A 174 -31.19 -37.24 -3.00
C LEU A 174 -32.02 -38.32 -2.32
#